data_f42c50889ad5f7568c913cd48057708b
#
_entry.id   f42c50889ad5f7568c913cd48057708b
#
_cell.length_a   1.000
_cell.length_b   1.000
_cell.length_c   1.000
_cell.angle_alpha   90.00
_cell.angle_beta   90.00
_cell.angle_gamma   90.00
#
_symmetry.space_group_name_H-M   'P 1'
#
loop_
_entity.id
_entity.type
_entity.pdbx_description
1 polymer ?
#
loop_
_entity_poly.entity_id
_entity_poly.type
_entity_poly.pdbx_seq_one_letter_code
_entity_poly.pdbx_strand_id
1 'polypeptide(L)'
;NQTLSYSLSGTDAALFNLDSSTGALTFKTAPNYEAAADAGGDNVYDVVITANDGAGRTTDQNVTVTVTGENDNSPVFTSSASASFAENGTGVVLTAAATDADKPNQTLSYSLSGTDAALFNLNSSTGALTFKAAPNFEAAADAGADNIYNLVITANDGAGRTTNQNVTVTVTGENDNSPVFTSSASASFAENGTGVVLTAAATDADKPNQTVTYSLSGTDAALFNLNSSTGALTFKAAP
;
A
#
# COMPACT_ATOMS: atom_id res chain seq x y z
N ASN A 1 17.97 -48.91 -49.20
CA ASN A 1 17.99 -47.72 -48.29
C ASN A 1 17.93 -48.26 -46.85
N GLN A 2 18.96 -47.93 -46.06
CA GLN A 2 18.97 -48.22 -44.63
C GLN A 2 17.99 -47.25 -43.92
N THR A 3 17.23 -47.77 -42.99
CA THR A 3 16.29 -46.98 -42.20
C THR A 3 17.07 -46.44 -40.98
N LEU A 4 17.20 -45.15 -40.87
CA LEU A 4 17.79 -44.52 -39.68
C LEU A 4 16.81 -44.59 -38.50
N SER A 5 17.34 -44.81 -37.32
CA SER A 5 16.61 -44.70 -36.07
C SER A 5 17.36 -43.81 -35.10
N TYR A 6 16.62 -43.16 -34.20
CA TYR A 6 17.17 -42.20 -33.25
C TYR A 6 16.89 -42.61 -31.83
N SER A 7 17.82 -42.36 -30.92
CA SER A 7 17.67 -42.53 -29.49
C SER A 7 18.17 -41.31 -28.72
N LEU A 8 17.65 -41.10 -27.52
CA LEU A 8 17.94 -39.95 -26.68
C LEU A 8 18.63 -40.36 -25.39
N SER A 9 19.68 -39.65 -25.05
CA SER A 9 20.40 -39.77 -23.78
C SER A 9 20.91 -38.38 -23.34
N GLY A 10 21.67 -38.29 -22.27
CA GLY A 10 22.19 -37.03 -21.72
C GLY A 10 21.48 -36.65 -20.44
N THR A 11 21.98 -35.62 -19.81
CA THR A 11 21.62 -35.21 -18.44
C THR A 11 20.13 -34.86 -18.32
N ASP A 12 19.58 -34.16 -19.34
CA ASP A 12 18.22 -33.65 -19.36
C ASP A 12 17.27 -34.48 -20.24
N ALA A 13 17.75 -35.62 -20.78
CA ALA A 13 16.97 -36.45 -21.69
C ALA A 13 15.60 -36.86 -21.17
N ALA A 14 15.45 -37.00 -19.83
CA ALA A 14 14.20 -37.36 -19.19
C ALA A 14 13.09 -36.32 -19.39
N LEU A 15 13.45 -35.07 -19.74
CA LEU A 15 12.52 -33.94 -19.91
C LEU A 15 11.99 -33.84 -21.36
N PHE A 16 12.50 -34.66 -22.27
CA PHE A 16 12.17 -34.62 -23.70
C PHE A 16 11.52 -35.90 -24.18
N ASN A 17 10.76 -35.78 -25.26
CA ASN A 17 10.37 -36.87 -26.15
C ASN A 17 11.21 -36.78 -27.42
N LEU A 18 11.66 -37.91 -27.93
CA LEU A 18 12.28 -38.04 -29.24
C LEU A 18 11.48 -39.01 -30.09
N ASP A 19 11.09 -38.59 -31.28
CA ASP A 19 10.54 -39.51 -32.29
C ASP A 19 11.69 -40.32 -32.89
N SER A 20 11.68 -41.62 -32.63
CA SER A 20 12.74 -42.51 -33.04
C SER A 20 12.87 -42.70 -34.54
N SER A 21 11.89 -42.30 -35.33
CA SER A 21 11.90 -42.44 -36.81
C SER A 21 12.24 -41.13 -37.51
N THR A 22 11.82 -39.99 -36.96
CA THR A 22 12.03 -38.66 -37.56
C THR A 22 13.17 -37.87 -36.92
N GLY A 23 13.56 -38.22 -35.69
CA GLY A 23 14.54 -37.48 -34.89
C GLY A 23 13.95 -36.18 -34.28
N ALA A 24 12.62 -35.98 -34.34
CA ALA A 24 11.99 -34.79 -33.77
C ALA A 24 12.07 -34.80 -32.24
N LEU A 25 12.69 -33.76 -31.67
CA LEU A 25 12.86 -33.57 -30.24
C LEU A 25 11.80 -32.54 -29.75
N THR A 26 11.08 -32.87 -28.67
CA THR A 26 10.07 -31.99 -28.05
C THR A 26 10.16 -32.07 -26.55
N PHE A 27 9.83 -30.99 -25.84
CA PHE A 27 9.64 -31.04 -24.40
C PHE A 27 8.43 -31.93 -24.05
N LYS A 28 8.51 -32.68 -22.95
CA LYS A 28 7.37 -33.42 -22.38
C LYS A 28 6.35 -32.49 -21.76
N THR A 29 6.83 -31.43 -21.11
CA THR A 29 6.04 -30.36 -20.50
C THR A 29 6.66 -29.04 -20.94
N ALA A 30 5.84 -28.03 -21.22
CA ALA A 30 6.36 -26.70 -21.56
C ALA A 30 7.31 -26.20 -20.46
N PRO A 31 8.53 -25.75 -20.83
CA PRO A 31 9.47 -25.25 -19.84
C PRO A 31 8.97 -23.93 -19.25
N ASN A 32 9.35 -23.67 -17.99
CA ASN A 32 9.16 -22.40 -17.31
C ASN A 32 10.52 -21.82 -16.98
N TYR A 33 10.79 -20.62 -17.47
CA TYR A 33 12.09 -19.98 -17.33
C TYR A 33 12.42 -19.61 -15.88
N GLU A 34 11.42 -19.23 -15.10
CA GLU A 34 11.54 -18.83 -13.68
C GLU A 34 11.76 -20.03 -12.76
N ALA A 35 11.39 -21.24 -13.25
CA ALA A 35 11.50 -22.50 -12.53
C ALA A 35 12.15 -23.55 -13.42
N ALA A 36 13.42 -23.33 -13.77
CA ALA A 36 14.20 -24.19 -14.62
C ALA A 36 14.21 -25.64 -14.11
N ALA A 37 13.89 -26.59 -14.99
CA ALA A 37 13.80 -28.01 -14.66
C ALA A 37 15.01 -28.82 -15.11
N ASP A 38 15.97 -28.19 -15.83
CA ASP A 38 17.22 -28.80 -16.22
C ASP A 38 18.10 -29.13 -15.00
N ALA A 39 19.03 -30.04 -15.16
CA ALA A 39 19.92 -30.48 -14.06
C ALA A 39 20.84 -29.38 -13.55
N GLY A 40 21.16 -28.38 -14.38
CA GLY A 40 21.95 -27.18 -14.01
C GLY A 40 21.16 -26.10 -13.33
N GLY A 41 19.83 -26.03 -13.52
CA GLY A 41 18.95 -24.96 -13.03
C GLY A 41 19.22 -23.62 -13.72
N ASP A 42 19.80 -23.63 -14.94
CA ASP A 42 20.22 -22.44 -15.67
C ASP A 42 19.48 -22.24 -17.00
N ASN A 43 18.43 -23.03 -17.25
CA ASN A 43 17.62 -23.02 -18.47
C ASN A 43 18.40 -23.49 -19.72
N VAL A 44 19.51 -24.21 -19.51
CA VAL A 44 20.34 -24.83 -20.57
C VAL A 44 20.20 -26.34 -20.43
N TYR A 45 19.53 -26.96 -21.38
CA TYR A 45 19.19 -28.39 -21.39
C TYR A 45 20.14 -29.13 -22.30
N ASP A 46 20.93 -30.08 -21.75
CA ASP A 46 21.93 -30.85 -22.48
C ASP A 46 21.45 -32.27 -22.73
N VAL A 47 21.32 -32.61 -24.00
CA VAL A 47 20.91 -33.94 -24.46
C VAL A 47 21.86 -34.45 -25.55
N VAL A 48 21.89 -35.77 -25.73
CA VAL A 48 22.64 -36.44 -26.78
C VAL A 48 21.64 -37.23 -27.64
N ILE A 49 21.61 -36.93 -28.93
CA ILE A 49 20.86 -37.70 -29.92
C ILE A 49 21.81 -38.65 -30.63
N THR A 50 21.54 -39.95 -30.59
CA THR A 50 22.28 -40.96 -31.27
C THR A 50 21.53 -41.44 -32.50
N ALA A 51 22.09 -41.31 -33.69
CA ALA A 51 21.57 -41.89 -34.92
C ALA A 51 22.18 -43.28 -35.15
N ASN A 52 21.31 -44.25 -35.52
CA ASN A 52 21.70 -45.62 -35.81
C ASN A 52 21.25 -46.01 -37.24
N ASP A 53 22.14 -46.62 -38.04
CA ASP A 53 21.90 -47.00 -39.42
C ASP A 53 21.21 -48.37 -39.59
N GLY A 54 20.87 -49.05 -38.48
CA GLY A 54 20.28 -50.38 -38.49
C GLY A 54 21.27 -51.51 -38.81
N ALA A 55 22.54 -51.20 -39.10
CA ALA A 55 23.61 -52.16 -39.40
C ALA A 55 24.72 -52.14 -38.32
N GLY A 56 24.45 -51.49 -37.19
CA GLY A 56 25.33 -51.44 -36.02
C GLY A 56 26.30 -50.25 -35.98
N ARG A 57 26.17 -49.26 -36.87
CA ARG A 57 26.92 -48.01 -36.80
C ARG A 57 26.08 -46.92 -36.20
N THR A 58 26.67 -46.17 -35.28
CA THR A 58 26.01 -45.06 -34.57
C THR A 58 26.86 -43.79 -34.63
N THR A 59 26.20 -42.66 -34.55
CA THR A 59 26.84 -41.35 -34.41
C THR A 59 26.06 -40.53 -33.40
N ASP A 60 26.76 -39.90 -32.45
CA ASP A 60 26.19 -39.05 -31.42
C ASP A 60 26.26 -37.57 -31.82
N GLN A 61 25.22 -36.84 -31.48
CA GLN A 61 25.15 -35.40 -31.60
C GLN A 61 24.77 -34.81 -30.23
N ASN A 62 25.65 -34.01 -29.66
CA ASN A 62 25.33 -33.19 -28.50
C ASN A 62 24.44 -32.07 -28.96
N VAL A 63 23.32 -31.87 -28.24
CA VAL A 63 22.35 -30.82 -28.51
C VAL A 63 22.13 -30.08 -27.21
N THR A 64 22.33 -28.75 -27.25
CA THR A 64 22.02 -27.83 -26.15
C THR A 64 20.80 -27.03 -26.55
N VAL A 65 19.76 -27.08 -25.72
CA VAL A 65 18.51 -26.31 -25.89
C VAL A 65 18.47 -25.23 -24.81
N THR A 66 18.54 -23.99 -25.23
CA THR A 66 18.41 -22.83 -24.31
C THR A 66 16.96 -22.33 -24.32
N VAL A 67 16.32 -22.29 -23.15
CA VAL A 67 15.01 -21.66 -22.95
C VAL A 67 15.23 -20.18 -22.69
N THR A 68 14.44 -19.35 -23.32
CA THR A 68 14.45 -17.88 -23.14
C THR A 68 13.26 -17.43 -22.32
N GLY A 69 13.46 -16.44 -21.47
CA GLY A 69 12.38 -15.86 -20.67
C GLY A 69 11.41 -15.05 -21.52
N GLU A 70 10.16 -15.12 -21.15
CA GLU A 70 9.05 -14.31 -21.66
C GLU A 70 8.49 -13.46 -20.53
N ASN A 71 7.75 -12.39 -20.86
CA ASN A 71 7.03 -11.61 -19.87
C ASN A 71 5.66 -12.25 -19.64
N ASP A 72 5.59 -13.25 -18.79
CA ASP A 72 4.38 -14.04 -18.56
C ASP A 72 3.85 -13.96 -17.12
N ASN A 73 4.58 -13.31 -16.22
CA ASN A 73 4.15 -13.00 -14.86
C ASN A 73 3.64 -11.56 -14.74
N SER A 74 2.92 -11.27 -13.70
CA SER A 74 2.46 -9.90 -13.37
C SER A 74 3.07 -9.48 -12.04
N PRO A 75 3.32 -8.18 -11.84
CA PRO A 75 3.82 -7.68 -10.56
C PRO A 75 2.95 -8.11 -9.40
N VAL A 76 3.55 -8.44 -8.27
CA VAL A 76 2.88 -8.82 -7.02
C VAL A 76 3.24 -7.80 -5.94
N PHE A 77 2.24 -7.11 -5.37
CA PHE A 77 2.46 -6.16 -4.29
C PHE A 77 2.96 -6.86 -3.04
N THR A 78 3.99 -6.26 -2.42
CA THR A 78 4.57 -6.67 -1.14
C THR A 78 4.33 -5.65 -0.03
N SER A 79 3.89 -4.44 -0.39
CA SER A 79 3.52 -3.38 0.54
C SER A 79 2.14 -3.58 1.15
N SER A 80 1.90 -2.90 2.30
CA SER A 80 0.57 -2.88 2.93
C SER A 80 -0.48 -2.22 2.03
N ALA A 81 -1.70 -2.72 2.12
CA ALA A 81 -2.90 -2.14 1.50
C ALA A 81 -3.60 -1.10 2.39
N SER A 82 -3.02 -0.75 3.54
CA SER A 82 -3.58 0.26 4.44
C SER A 82 -2.49 1.04 5.16
N ALA A 83 -2.79 2.29 5.49
CA ALA A 83 -1.95 3.16 6.29
C ALA A 83 -2.80 4.02 7.22
N SER A 84 -2.23 4.39 8.38
CA SER A 84 -2.76 5.43 9.27
C SER A 84 -1.82 6.63 9.19
N PHE A 85 -2.37 7.84 9.15
CA PHE A 85 -1.60 9.08 9.00
C PHE A 85 -2.20 10.17 9.87
N ALA A 86 -1.37 10.83 10.67
CA ALA A 86 -1.83 11.94 11.50
C ALA A 86 -2.20 13.14 10.64
N GLU A 87 -3.25 13.86 11.00
CA GLU A 87 -3.55 15.14 10.38
C GLU A 87 -2.36 16.11 10.51
N ASN A 88 -2.38 17.18 9.72
CA ASN A 88 -1.28 18.17 9.64
C ASN A 88 0.08 17.59 9.18
N GLY A 89 0.17 16.27 8.99
CA GLY A 89 1.37 15.62 8.49
C GLY A 89 1.65 15.95 7.03
N THR A 90 2.94 16.05 6.66
CA THR A 90 3.40 16.33 5.29
C THR A 90 4.35 15.27 4.73
N GLY A 91 4.56 14.18 5.48
CA GLY A 91 5.48 13.11 5.11
C GLY A 91 4.91 12.10 4.13
N VAL A 92 5.68 11.02 3.92
CA VAL A 92 5.23 9.86 3.16
C VAL A 92 4.19 9.10 3.96
N VAL A 93 3.03 8.86 3.35
CA VAL A 93 1.92 8.08 3.94
C VAL A 93 2.24 6.59 3.92
N LEU A 94 2.65 6.10 2.77
CA LEU A 94 3.17 4.74 2.56
C LEU A 94 4.07 4.71 1.33
N THR A 95 4.85 3.66 1.20
CA THR A 95 5.61 3.38 -0.03
C THR A 95 5.08 2.08 -0.63
N ALA A 96 4.49 2.18 -1.80
CA ALA A 96 4.09 1.01 -2.57
C ALA A 96 5.33 0.24 -3.04
N ALA A 97 5.31 -1.06 -2.87
CA ALA A 97 6.36 -1.97 -3.33
C ALA A 97 5.74 -3.21 -3.95
N ALA A 98 6.31 -3.67 -5.04
CA ALA A 98 5.94 -4.89 -5.71
C ALA A 98 7.18 -5.62 -6.21
N THR A 99 7.05 -6.91 -6.48
CA THR A 99 8.07 -7.76 -7.11
C THR A 99 7.48 -8.38 -8.36
N ASP A 100 8.34 -8.68 -9.33
CA ASP A 100 7.99 -9.45 -10.51
C ASP A 100 8.89 -10.69 -10.59
N ALA A 101 8.33 -11.80 -11.05
CA ALA A 101 9.07 -13.06 -11.17
C ALA A 101 9.88 -13.15 -12.46
N ASP A 102 9.50 -12.40 -13.50
CA ASP A 102 10.14 -12.46 -14.80
C ASP A 102 11.61 -12.06 -14.77
N LYS A 103 12.37 -12.69 -15.63
CA LYS A 103 13.81 -12.42 -15.77
C LYS A 103 14.15 -12.13 -17.25
N PRO A 104 15.08 -11.16 -17.53
CA PRO A 104 15.79 -10.32 -16.54
C PRO A 104 14.83 -9.41 -15.78
N ASN A 105 15.19 -9.05 -14.53
CA ASN A 105 14.37 -8.24 -13.65
C ASN A 105 13.92 -6.95 -14.34
N GLN A 106 12.62 -6.71 -14.34
CA GLN A 106 12.00 -5.54 -14.93
C GLN A 106 11.98 -4.37 -13.95
N THR A 107 11.99 -3.14 -14.47
CA THR A 107 11.82 -1.95 -13.65
C THR A 107 10.35 -1.66 -13.49
N LEU A 108 9.85 -1.85 -12.28
CA LEU A 108 8.44 -1.58 -11.97
C LEU A 108 8.19 -0.07 -11.89
N SER A 109 7.02 0.32 -12.34
CA SER A 109 6.49 1.69 -12.20
C SER A 109 5.11 1.67 -11.56
N TYR A 110 4.75 2.78 -10.91
CA TYR A 110 3.51 2.88 -10.17
C TYR A 110 2.65 4.04 -10.68
N SER A 111 1.34 3.82 -10.71
CA SER A 111 0.36 4.87 -11.01
C SER A 111 -0.77 4.86 -9.98
N LEU A 112 -1.44 6.01 -9.83
CA LEU A 112 -2.46 6.24 -8.83
C LEU A 112 -3.81 6.53 -9.48
N SER A 113 -4.85 5.90 -8.97
CA SER A 113 -6.24 6.12 -9.31
C SER A 113 -7.11 5.88 -8.07
N GLY A 114 -8.42 5.93 -8.21
CA GLY A 114 -9.37 5.78 -7.10
C GLY A 114 -10.07 7.09 -6.77
N THR A 115 -11.08 7.00 -5.91
CA THR A 115 -12.01 8.10 -5.62
C THR A 115 -11.30 9.33 -5.09
N ASP A 116 -10.32 9.14 -4.21
CA ASP A 116 -9.60 10.23 -3.53
C ASP A 116 -8.20 10.49 -4.11
N ALA A 117 -7.86 9.85 -5.23
CA ALA A 117 -6.53 9.96 -5.87
C ALA A 117 -6.10 11.40 -6.16
N ALA A 118 -7.06 12.28 -6.45
CA ALA A 118 -6.80 13.69 -6.74
C ALA A 118 -6.14 14.45 -5.57
N LEU A 119 -6.26 13.94 -4.34
CA LEU A 119 -5.72 14.54 -3.11
C LEU A 119 -4.28 14.12 -2.81
N PHE A 120 -3.73 13.19 -3.60
CA PHE A 120 -2.41 12.61 -3.35
C PHE A 120 -1.45 12.82 -4.54
N ASN A 121 -0.16 12.74 -4.23
CA ASN A 121 0.92 12.53 -5.18
C ASN A 121 1.48 11.12 -4.98
N LEU A 122 1.79 10.44 -6.08
CA LEU A 122 2.55 9.20 -6.09
C LEU A 122 3.81 9.38 -6.91
N ASN A 123 4.96 9.04 -6.35
CA ASN A 123 6.19 8.95 -7.12
C ASN A 123 6.17 7.63 -7.91
N SER A 124 6.13 7.73 -9.23
CA SER A 124 5.97 6.57 -10.12
C SER A 124 7.14 5.58 -10.08
N SER A 125 8.33 6.01 -9.68
CA SER A 125 9.53 5.15 -9.64
C SER A 125 9.76 4.54 -8.27
N THR A 126 9.46 5.29 -7.19
CA THR A 126 9.74 4.85 -5.82
C THR A 126 8.53 4.31 -5.09
N GLY A 127 7.32 4.53 -5.61
CA GLY A 127 6.06 4.14 -4.97
C GLY A 127 5.69 5.02 -3.77
N ALA A 128 6.42 6.10 -3.48
CA ALA A 128 6.14 6.97 -2.33
C ALA A 128 4.85 7.75 -2.55
N LEU A 129 3.88 7.55 -1.66
CA LEU A 129 2.58 8.22 -1.64
C LEU A 129 2.60 9.34 -0.60
N THR A 130 2.16 10.53 -0.98
CA THR A 130 2.05 11.70 -0.09
C THR A 130 0.74 12.43 -0.33
N PHE A 131 0.21 13.11 0.68
CA PHE A 131 -0.85 14.10 0.46
C PHE A 131 -0.33 15.31 -0.33
N LYS A 132 -1.17 15.92 -1.15
CA LYS A 132 -0.86 17.21 -1.84
C LYS A 132 -0.90 18.39 -0.89
N ALA A 133 -1.83 18.35 0.07
CA ALA A 133 -1.95 19.28 1.18
C ALA A 133 -2.12 18.47 2.46
N ALA A 134 -1.60 18.95 3.58
CA ALA A 134 -1.78 18.29 4.86
C ALA A 134 -3.28 18.07 5.13
N PRO A 135 -3.71 16.86 5.51
CA PRO A 135 -5.11 16.61 5.82
C PRO A 135 -5.50 17.28 7.15
N ASN A 136 -6.77 17.64 7.27
CA ASN A 136 -7.38 18.14 8.50
C ASN A 136 -8.51 17.19 8.89
N PHE A 137 -8.48 16.68 10.12
CA PHE A 137 -9.41 15.66 10.57
C PHE A 137 -10.82 16.21 10.77
N GLU A 138 -10.94 17.47 11.24
CA GLU A 138 -12.21 18.15 11.48
C GLU A 138 -12.91 18.57 10.18
N ALA A 139 -12.12 18.69 9.09
CA ALA A 139 -12.59 19.09 7.77
C ALA A 139 -12.11 18.07 6.71
N ALA A 140 -12.58 16.84 6.84
CA ALA A 140 -12.23 15.73 5.96
C ALA A 140 -12.49 16.08 4.49
N ALA A 141 -11.46 15.92 3.65
CA ALA A 141 -11.50 16.25 2.22
C ALA A 141 -11.78 15.05 1.31
N ASP A 142 -11.82 13.84 1.87
CA ASP A 142 -12.19 12.62 1.15
C ASP A 142 -13.64 12.66 0.66
N ALA A 143 -13.95 11.86 -0.33
CA ALA A 143 -15.30 11.81 -0.93
C ALA A 143 -16.40 11.36 0.03
N GLY A 144 -16.04 10.57 1.07
CA GLY A 144 -16.93 10.09 2.14
C GLY A 144 -17.10 11.09 3.27
N ALA A 145 -16.20 12.07 3.41
CA ALA A 145 -16.09 12.99 4.56
C ALA A 145 -15.98 12.24 5.91
N ASP A 146 -15.30 11.09 5.91
CA ASP A 146 -15.13 10.20 7.05
C ASP A 146 -13.66 9.96 7.43
N ASN A 147 -12.74 10.73 6.82
CA ASN A 147 -11.29 10.59 7.00
C ASN A 147 -10.71 9.25 6.51
N ILE A 148 -11.44 8.54 5.64
CA ILE A 148 -11.03 7.30 5.01
C ILE A 148 -10.86 7.53 3.51
N TYR A 149 -9.62 7.60 3.06
CA TYR A 149 -9.25 7.90 1.68
C TYR A 149 -9.07 6.60 0.91
N ASN A 150 -9.83 6.42 -0.17
CA ASN A 150 -9.86 5.21 -0.99
C ASN A 150 -9.10 5.41 -2.31
N LEU A 151 -8.03 4.65 -2.47
CA LEU A 151 -7.08 4.75 -3.56
C LEU A 151 -6.92 3.40 -4.26
N VAL A 152 -6.43 3.42 -5.49
CA VAL A 152 -5.94 2.27 -6.21
C VAL A 152 -4.54 2.59 -6.71
N ILE A 153 -3.56 1.79 -6.32
CA ILE A 153 -2.20 1.85 -6.86
C ILE A 153 -2.05 0.70 -7.85
N THR A 154 -1.60 1.02 -9.05
CA THR A 154 -1.30 0.04 -10.10
C THR A 154 0.21 -0.09 -10.26
N ALA A 155 0.75 -1.29 -10.10
CA ALA A 155 2.12 -1.63 -10.49
C ALA A 155 2.14 -2.09 -11.95
N ASN A 156 3.13 -1.65 -12.73
CA ASN A 156 3.33 -1.96 -14.13
C ASN A 156 4.78 -2.39 -14.34
N ASP A 157 4.99 -3.50 -15.04
CA ASP A 157 6.30 -4.08 -15.36
C ASP A 157 7.04 -3.41 -16.54
N GLY A 158 6.38 -2.48 -17.22
CA GLY A 158 6.92 -1.79 -18.41
C GLY A 158 6.79 -2.59 -19.71
N ALA A 159 6.30 -3.83 -19.66
CA ALA A 159 6.15 -4.72 -20.82
C ALA A 159 4.68 -5.15 -21.05
N GLY A 160 3.74 -4.54 -20.33
CA GLY A 160 2.31 -4.63 -20.59
C GLY A 160 1.50 -5.37 -19.53
N ARG A 161 2.11 -5.90 -18.47
CA ARG A 161 1.39 -6.53 -17.37
C ARG A 161 1.28 -5.59 -16.18
N THR A 162 0.13 -5.61 -15.54
CA THR A 162 -0.18 -4.72 -14.43
C THR A 162 -0.94 -5.45 -13.33
N THR A 163 -0.77 -4.99 -12.10
CA THR A 163 -1.57 -5.43 -10.95
C THR A 163 -2.05 -4.23 -10.16
N ASN A 164 -3.30 -4.27 -9.72
CA ASN A 164 -3.92 -3.24 -8.91
C ASN A 164 -3.95 -3.64 -7.43
N GLN A 165 -3.65 -2.69 -6.54
CA GLN A 165 -3.87 -2.81 -5.11
C GLN A 165 -4.81 -1.70 -4.64
N ASN A 166 -5.95 -2.07 -4.05
CA ASN A 166 -6.79 -1.11 -3.33
C ASN A 166 -6.07 -0.72 -2.04
N VAL A 167 -5.94 0.58 -1.82
CA VAL A 167 -5.25 1.14 -0.65
C VAL A 167 -6.20 2.04 0.11
N THR A 168 -6.27 1.86 1.42
CA THR A 168 -7.04 2.71 2.32
C THR A 168 -6.09 3.49 3.22
N VAL A 169 -6.23 4.82 3.23
CA VAL A 169 -5.51 5.71 4.16
C VAL A 169 -6.52 6.28 5.15
N THR A 170 -6.29 6.02 6.45
CA THR A 170 -7.10 6.59 7.51
C THR A 170 -6.36 7.76 8.15
N VAL A 171 -6.93 8.96 8.12
CA VAL A 171 -6.39 10.11 8.85
C VAL A 171 -6.85 10.04 10.30
N THR A 172 -5.94 10.33 11.23
CA THR A 172 -6.20 10.37 12.68
C THR A 172 -6.12 11.80 13.17
N GLY A 173 -7.03 12.16 14.09
CA GLY A 173 -7.09 13.49 14.69
C GLY A 173 -5.99 13.71 15.73
N GLU A 174 -5.56 14.94 15.86
CA GLU A 174 -4.64 15.48 16.87
C GLU A 174 -5.38 16.53 17.71
N ASN A 175 -4.79 16.95 18.82
CA ASN A 175 -5.30 18.05 19.61
C ASN A 175 -4.63 19.35 19.16
N ASP A 176 -5.16 19.98 18.14
CA ASP A 176 -4.57 21.15 17.49
C ASP A 176 -5.47 22.40 17.49
N ASN A 177 -6.72 22.24 17.92
CA ASN A 177 -7.65 23.35 18.09
C ASN A 177 -7.69 23.80 19.56
N SER A 178 -8.06 25.05 19.77
CA SER A 178 -8.26 25.59 21.11
C SER A 178 -9.76 25.79 21.38
N PRO A 179 -10.22 25.55 22.63
CA PRO A 179 -11.60 25.80 22.98
C PRO A 179 -12.04 27.25 22.71
N VAL A 180 -13.23 27.40 22.17
CA VAL A 180 -13.86 28.71 21.87
C VAL A 180 -15.04 28.92 22.77
N PHE A 181 -15.05 30.04 23.54
CA PHE A 181 -16.20 30.39 24.38
C PHE A 181 -17.43 30.67 23.53
N THR A 182 -18.54 30.06 23.92
CA THR A 182 -19.88 30.26 23.33
C THR A 182 -20.83 31.02 24.27
N SER A 183 -20.45 31.12 25.55
CA SER A 183 -21.18 31.90 26.54
C SER A 183 -20.94 33.42 26.40
N SER A 184 -21.86 34.25 26.94
CA SER A 184 -21.68 35.69 27.00
C SER A 184 -20.44 36.09 27.80
N ALA A 185 -19.74 37.14 27.37
CA ALA A 185 -18.60 37.72 28.07
C ALA A 185 -19.06 38.70 29.20
N SER A 186 -20.37 38.93 29.36
CA SER A 186 -20.92 39.84 30.38
C SER A 186 -22.19 39.26 31.01
N ALA A 187 -22.41 39.59 32.27
CA ALA A 187 -23.61 39.24 32.98
C ALA A 187 -24.04 40.42 33.88
N SER A 188 -25.35 40.54 34.13
CA SER A 188 -25.91 41.43 35.14
C SER A 188 -26.44 40.61 36.30
N PHE A 189 -26.15 41.04 37.51
CA PHE A 189 -26.56 40.32 38.70
C PHE A 189 -27.15 41.29 39.71
N ALA A 190 -28.29 40.94 40.33
CA ALA A 190 -28.94 41.80 41.32
C ALA A 190 -28.21 41.75 42.65
N GLU A 191 -28.12 42.90 43.34
CA GLU A 191 -27.61 42.93 44.73
C GLU A 191 -28.37 41.96 45.63
N ASN A 192 -27.71 41.43 46.64
CA ASN A 192 -28.25 40.42 47.56
C ASN A 192 -28.64 39.08 46.93
N GLY A 193 -28.36 38.88 45.63
CA GLY A 193 -28.55 37.61 44.95
C GLY A 193 -27.53 36.53 45.37
N THR A 194 -27.94 35.23 45.34
CA THR A 194 -27.09 34.09 45.74
C THR A 194 -27.00 33.00 44.68
N GLY A 195 -27.52 33.28 43.49
CA GLY A 195 -27.53 32.28 42.39
C GLY A 195 -26.27 32.27 41.52
N VAL A 196 -26.37 31.56 40.42
CA VAL A 196 -25.36 31.53 39.38
C VAL A 196 -25.35 32.88 38.65
N VAL A 197 -24.20 33.52 38.58
CA VAL A 197 -23.97 34.79 37.87
C VAL A 197 -23.92 34.55 36.36
N LEU A 198 -23.21 33.52 36.00
CA LEU A 198 -22.93 33.13 34.61
C LEU A 198 -22.54 31.65 34.57
N THR A 199 -22.96 30.96 33.55
CA THR A 199 -22.38 29.65 33.22
C THR A 199 -21.49 29.82 31.99
N ALA A 200 -20.19 29.70 32.17
CA ALA A 200 -19.24 29.65 31.07
C ALA A 200 -19.46 28.38 30.23
N ALA A 201 -19.54 28.54 28.93
CA ALA A 201 -19.65 27.46 27.98
C ALA A 201 -18.61 27.66 26.85
N ALA A 202 -17.96 26.62 26.47
CA ALA A 202 -17.04 26.61 25.35
C ALA A 202 -17.20 25.32 24.55
N THR A 203 -16.83 25.36 23.28
CA THR A 203 -16.75 24.20 22.37
C THR A 203 -15.34 24.05 21.88
N ASP A 204 -14.94 22.81 21.67
CA ASP A 204 -13.68 22.45 21.02
C ASP A 204 -14.01 21.76 19.71
N ALA A 205 -13.21 22.00 18.68
CA ALA A 205 -13.39 21.40 17.36
C ALA A 205 -12.80 20.01 17.27
N ASP A 206 -11.79 19.70 18.10
CA ASP A 206 -11.06 18.43 18.03
C ASP A 206 -11.96 17.21 18.26
N LYS A 207 -11.63 16.13 17.61
CA LYS A 207 -12.31 14.84 17.75
C LYS A 207 -11.30 13.74 18.07
N PRO A 208 -11.61 12.78 18.96
CA PRO A 208 -12.86 12.72 19.73
C PRO A 208 -12.99 13.89 20.71
N ASN A 209 -14.25 14.28 20.99
CA ASN A 209 -14.56 15.44 21.84
C ASN A 209 -13.80 15.38 23.16
N GLN A 210 -13.09 16.44 23.46
CA GLN A 210 -12.33 16.59 24.70
C GLN A 210 -13.21 17.20 25.81
N THR A 211 -12.85 16.90 27.05
CA THR A 211 -13.54 17.49 28.19
C THR A 211 -12.97 18.88 28.46
N VAL A 212 -13.75 19.90 28.14
CA VAL A 212 -13.37 21.30 28.44
C VAL A 212 -13.43 21.53 29.95
N THR A 213 -12.37 22.15 30.49
CA THR A 213 -12.30 22.58 31.89
C THR A 213 -12.11 24.09 31.99
N TYR A 214 -12.63 24.70 33.06
CA TYR A 214 -12.61 26.13 33.25
C TYR A 214 -11.74 26.52 34.42
N SER A 215 -11.03 27.66 34.29
CA SER A 215 -10.29 28.31 35.36
C SER A 215 -10.66 29.77 35.44
N LEU A 216 -10.49 30.37 36.62
CA LEU A 216 -10.83 31.78 36.89
C LEU A 216 -9.58 32.54 37.30
N SER A 217 -9.39 33.70 36.69
CA SER A 217 -8.29 34.63 37.00
C SER A 217 -8.81 36.07 36.90
N GLY A 218 -8.01 37.02 37.30
CA GLY A 218 -8.32 38.44 37.26
C GLY A 218 -8.40 39.06 38.67
N THR A 219 -8.47 40.38 38.72
CA THR A 219 -8.38 41.20 39.97
C THR A 219 -9.40 40.79 41.02
N ASP A 220 -10.63 40.52 40.59
CA ASP A 220 -11.76 40.22 41.46
C ASP A 220 -12.07 38.70 41.56
N ALA A 221 -11.21 37.83 40.98
CA ALA A 221 -11.43 36.38 40.98
C ALA A 221 -11.64 35.80 42.40
N ALA A 222 -11.01 36.39 43.40
CA ALA A 222 -11.13 35.99 44.81
C ALA A 222 -12.54 36.09 45.38
N LEU A 223 -13.41 36.90 44.77
CA LEU A 223 -14.79 37.12 45.18
C LEU A 223 -15.77 36.07 44.67
N PHE A 224 -15.31 35.18 43.76
CA PHE A 224 -16.15 34.20 43.08
C PHE A 224 -15.71 32.77 43.35
N ASN A 225 -16.64 31.86 43.21
CA ASN A 225 -16.40 30.43 43.03
C ASN A 225 -16.69 30.06 41.57
N LEU A 226 -15.81 29.27 40.96
CA LEU A 226 -16.03 28.69 39.65
C LEU A 226 -16.05 27.16 39.79
N ASN A 227 -17.10 26.54 39.26
CA ASN A 227 -17.10 25.11 39.07
C ASN A 227 -16.32 24.79 37.80
N SER A 228 -15.15 24.17 37.93
CA SER A 228 -14.24 23.91 36.81
C SER A 228 -14.80 22.95 35.76
N SER A 229 -15.77 22.12 36.11
CA SER A 229 -16.36 21.14 35.20
C SER A 229 -17.63 21.66 34.50
N THR A 230 -18.40 22.48 35.18
CA THR A 230 -19.69 22.98 34.64
C THR A 230 -19.63 24.43 34.15
N GLY A 231 -18.56 25.15 34.45
CA GLY A 231 -18.43 26.58 34.14
C GLY A 231 -19.32 27.51 34.99
N ALA A 232 -20.02 27.00 36.00
CA ALA A 232 -20.91 27.82 36.82
C ALA A 232 -20.09 28.74 37.73
N LEU A 233 -20.33 30.06 37.59
CA LEU A 233 -19.72 31.15 38.38
C LEU A 233 -20.73 31.67 39.38
N THR A 234 -20.32 31.75 40.63
CA THR A 234 -21.16 32.29 41.74
C THR A 234 -20.33 33.25 42.57
N PHE A 235 -20.96 34.23 43.21
CA PHE A 235 -20.30 35.00 44.26
C PHE A 235 -20.04 34.12 45.52
N LYS A 236 -18.95 34.36 46.23
CA LYS A 236 -18.69 33.73 47.53
C LYS A 236 -19.58 34.32 48.64
N ALA A 237 -19.90 35.59 48.53
CA ALA A 237 -20.87 36.30 49.39
C ALA A 237 -21.77 37.13 48.47
N ALA A 238 -23.03 37.36 48.87
CA ALA A 238 -23.93 38.19 48.12
C ALA A 238 -23.33 39.61 47.96
N PRO A 239 -23.37 40.16 46.74
CA PRO A 239 -22.86 41.49 46.46
C PRO A 239 -23.74 42.59 47.02
#